data_fe09b46a723edaab5d55c5a224279916
#
_entry.id   fe09b46a723edaab5d55c5a224279916
#
_cell.length_a   1.000
_cell.length_b   1.000
_cell.length_c   1.000
_cell.angle_alpha   90.00
_cell.angle_beta   90.00
_cell.angle_gamma   90.00
#
_symmetry.space_group_name_H-M   'P 1'
#
loop_
_entity.id
_entity.type
_entity.pdbx_description
1 polymer ?
#
loop_
_entity_poly.entity_id
_entity_poly.type
_entity_poly.pdbx_seq_one_letter_code
_entity_poly.pdbx_strand_id
1 'polypeptide(L)'
;MTSSKKKKITNIGEEVNCLLEHGTLESLQRAKQLSQDHLKHQWDFYSELAFQRNAVVDKLIDVISESCIEDYKFSTWQRVLQWKYTNHPLCTIGSLKQYGGRFNIGEDISPSGALQTFPAFYIAQDQVTAKAEAFGSQVPGFNLSAEEVALVNKRSYGCISISGSLDRVIDLTKKSSLTKFIRLISKFKIPQSIFNSALRLNLPPPTLINSTALLLDSFLASDWRKEPAQFDIPANGQIFGQLVHKAGIDGILFKSSKTKELCLAIFPSNFSNGNSFLQLDDEPPENWIVNHIDSENFEFCQKDVEEVKSLRSLATSKK
;
A
#
# COMPACT_ATOMS: atom_id res chain seq x y z
N MET A 1 -29.63 45.93 -16.95
CA MET A 1 -28.32 45.23 -16.71
C MET A 1 -28.50 43.82 -16.16
N THR A 2 -29.35 43.00 -16.76
CA THR A 2 -29.69 41.67 -16.23
C THR A 2 -29.54 40.52 -17.26
N SER A 3 -29.07 40.84 -18.48
CA SER A 3 -28.97 39.87 -19.56
C SER A 3 -27.62 39.13 -19.65
N SER A 4 -26.55 39.69 -19.05
CA SER A 4 -25.20 39.16 -19.18
C SER A 4 -24.89 37.94 -18.26
N LYS A 5 -25.56 37.82 -17.11
CA LYS A 5 -25.29 36.73 -16.16
C LYS A 5 -25.96 35.39 -16.56
N LYS A 6 -27.08 35.42 -17.28
CA LYS A 6 -27.74 34.19 -17.73
C LYS A 6 -27.00 33.51 -18.90
N LYS A 7 -26.32 34.27 -19.75
CA LYS A 7 -25.55 33.77 -20.88
C LYS A 7 -24.27 33.00 -20.45
N LYS A 8 -23.68 33.39 -19.31
CA LYS A 8 -22.45 32.75 -18.81
C LYS A 8 -22.69 31.39 -18.18
N ILE A 9 -23.89 31.13 -17.65
CA ILE A 9 -24.25 29.87 -17.04
C ILE A 9 -24.61 28.79 -18.10
N THR A 10 -25.23 29.22 -19.19
CA THR A 10 -25.52 28.35 -20.34
C THR A 10 -24.26 27.87 -21.06
N ASN A 11 -23.23 28.71 -21.16
CA ASN A 11 -21.97 28.33 -21.80
C ASN A 11 -21.16 27.34 -20.99
N ILE A 12 -21.24 27.31 -19.65
CA ILE A 12 -20.54 26.32 -18.82
C ILE A 12 -21.15 24.90 -18.99
N GLY A 13 -22.46 24.82 -19.25
CA GLY A 13 -23.11 23.54 -19.54
C GLY A 13 -22.76 22.98 -20.93
N GLU A 14 -22.49 23.87 -21.91
CA GLU A 14 -22.08 23.46 -23.25
C GLU A 14 -20.64 23.01 -23.35
N GLU A 15 -19.72 23.57 -22.51
CA GLU A 15 -18.31 23.21 -22.47
C GLU A 15 -18.05 21.81 -21.84
N VAL A 16 -19.02 21.26 -21.11
CA VAL A 16 -18.91 19.96 -20.43
C VAL A 16 -19.61 18.85 -21.22
N ASN A 17 -20.16 19.15 -22.40
CA ASN A 17 -20.86 18.16 -23.22
C ASN A 17 -19.90 17.12 -23.78
N CYS A 18 -20.11 15.87 -23.43
CA CYS A 18 -19.59 14.75 -24.19
C CYS A 18 -20.28 14.71 -25.56
N LEU A 19 -19.63 14.11 -26.57
CA LEU A 19 -20.11 14.04 -27.96
C LEU A 19 -21.54 13.51 -28.14
N LEU A 20 -22.05 12.76 -27.17
CA LEU A 20 -23.33 12.04 -27.24
C LEU A 20 -24.30 12.47 -26.11
N GLU A 21 -23.91 13.33 -25.20
CA GLU A 21 -24.71 13.69 -24.04
C GLU A 21 -24.85 15.20 -23.91
N HIS A 22 -26.07 15.63 -23.58
CA HIS A 22 -26.36 17.02 -23.27
C HIS A 22 -26.61 17.19 -21.78
N GLY A 23 -25.56 17.59 -21.03
CA GLY A 23 -25.63 17.79 -19.57
C GLY A 23 -26.35 19.10 -19.23
N THR A 24 -27.34 19.08 -18.35
CA THR A 24 -27.95 20.27 -17.76
C THR A 24 -27.29 20.61 -16.44
N LEU A 25 -27.38 21.89 -15.99
CA LEU A 25 -26.88 22.29 -14.67
C LEU A 25 -27.50 21.46 -13.54
N GLU A 26 -28.78 21.14 -13.65
CA GLU A 26 -29.51 20.30 -12.67
C GLU A 26 -28.99 18.86 -12.64
N SER A 27 -28.66 18.29 -13.82
CA SER A 27 -28.08 16.93 -13.87
C SER A 27 -26.66 16.90 -13.29
N LEU A 28 -25.85 17.94 -13.51
CA LEU A 28 -24.52 18.06 -12.90
C LEU A 28 -24.60 18.24 -11.39
N GLN A 29 -25.56 19.01 -10.89
CA GLN A 29 -25.78 19.17 -9.45
C GLN A 29 -26.21 17.86 -8.79
N ARG A 30 -27.11 17.09 -9.42
CA ARG A 30 -27.51 15.75 -8.93
C ARG A 30 -26.33 14.76 -8.92
N ALA A 31 -25.52 14.75 -9.97
CA ALA A 31 -24.33 13.89 -10.05
C ALA A 31 -23.32 14.24 -8.94
N LYS A 32 -23.10 15.54 -8.69
CA LYS A 32 -22.24 16.01 -7.60
C LYS A 32 -22.77 15.58 -6.23
N GLN A 33 -24.07 15.75 -5.97
CA GLN A 33 -24.70 15.33 -4.72
C GLN A 33 -24.59 13.81 -4.52
N LEU A 34 -24.86 13.02 -5.56
CA LEU A 34 -24.74 11.56 -5.51
C LEU A 34 -23.30 11.14 -5.20
N SER A 35 -22.29 11.78 -5.80
CA SER A 35 -20.89 11.52 -5.52
C SER A 35 -20.53 11.82 -4.07
N GLN A 36 -21.03 12.92 -3.51
CA GLN A 36 -20.84 13.28 -2.10
C GLN A 36 -21.50 12.28 -1.16
N ASP A 37 -22.70 11.82 -1.46
CA ASP A 37 -23.43 10.83 -0.67
C ASP A 37 -22.73 9.46 -0.70
N HIS A 38 -22.16 9.06 -1.85
CA HIS A 38 -21.35 7.84 -1.95
C HIS A 38 -20.08 7.96 -1.12
N LEU A 39 -19.35 9.07 -1.23
CA LEU A 39 -18.15 9.31 -0.44
C LEU A 39 -18.47 9.26 1.06
N LYS A 40 -19.52 9.95 1.48
CA LYS A 40 -19.97 9.94 2.87
C LYS A 40 -20.31 8.53 3.35
N HIS A 41 -21.03 7.72 2.56
CA HIS A 41 -21.36 6.33 2.91
C HIS A 41 -20.09 5.50 3.14
N GLN A 42 -19.09 5.60 2.26
CA GLN A 42 -17.83 4.88 2.40
C GLN A 42 -17.06 5.30 3.66
N TRP A 43 -16.99 6.60 3.92
CA TRP A 43 -16.33 7.12 5.12
C TRP A 43 -17.06 6.76 6.42
N ASP A 44 -18.38 6.82 6.45
CA ASP A 44 -19.17 6.42 7.61
C ASP A 44 -18.93 4.93 7.93
N PHE A 45 -18.92 4.08 6.89
CA PHE A 45 -18.66 2.64 7.05
C PHE A 45 -17.23 2.35 7.53
N TYR A 46 -16.25 2.98 6.88
CA TYR A 46 -14.85 2.87 7.30
C TYR A 46 -14.64 3.34 8.75
N SER A 47 -15.20 4.48 9.12
CA SER A 47 -15.05 5.07 10.44
C SER A 47 -15.65 4.20 11.53
N GLU A 48 -16.80 3.59 11.27
CA GLU A 48 -17.44 2.66 12.20
C GLU A 48 -16.55 1.41 12.42
N LEU A 49 -16.01 0.83 11.36
CA LEU A 49 -15.08 -0.30 11.48
C LEU A 49 -13.76 0.12 12.14
N ALA A 50 -13.27 1.32 11.87
CA ALA A 50 -12.09 1.86 12.53
C ALA A 50 -12.29 2.05 14.03
N PHE A 51 -13.46 2.55 14.45
CA PHE A 51 -13.81 2.68 15.86
C PHE A 51 -13.82 1.31 16.56
N GLN A 52 -14.49 0.31 15.99
CA GLN A 52 -14.54 -1.04 16.57
C GLN A 52 -13.15 -1.71 16.58
N ARG A 53 -12.36 -1.52 15.54
CA ARG A 53 -10.97 -2.02 15.47
C ARG A 53 -10.11 -1.39 16.56
N ASN A 54 -10.21 -0.09 16.76
CA ASN A 54 -9.42 0.63 17.76
C ASN A 54 -9.77 0.19 19.18
N ALA A 55 -11.02 -0.15 19.45
CA ALA A 55 -11.46 -0.67 20.76
C ALA A 55 -10.83 -2.03 21.12
N VAL A 56 -10.26 -2.76 20.16
CA VAL A 56 -9.63 -4.07 20.37
C VAL A 56 -8.21 -4.12 19.77
N VAL A 57 -7.58 -2.96 19.50
CA VAL A 57 -6.32 -2.88 18.76
C VAL A 57 -5.20 -3.68 19.43
N ASP A 58 -5.07 -3.61 20.76
CA ASP A 58 -4.03 -4.33 21.50
C ASP A 58 -4.20 -5.85 21.33
N LYS A 59 -5.44 -6.34 21.43
CA LYS A 59 -5.74 -7.75 21.19
C LYS A 59 -5.48 -8.20 19.76
N LEU A 60 -5.67 -7.31 18.79
CA LEU A 60 -5.32 -7.59 17.39
C LEU A 60 -3.80 -7.67 17.22
N ILE A 61 -3.05 -6.78 17.84
CA ILE A 61 -1.58 -6.77 17.87
C ILE A 61 -1.06 -8.07 18.52
N ASP A 62 -1.60 -8.44 19.67
CA ASP A 62 -1.21 -9.66 20.40
C ASP A 62 -1.39 -10.91 19.53
N VAL A 63 -2.56 -11.12 18.94
CA VAL A 63 -2.82 -12.32 18.11
C VAL A 63 -2.02 -12.34 16.81
N ILE A 64 -1.65 -11.17 16.26
CA ILE A 64 -0.71 -11.07 15.14
C ILE A 64 0.68 -11.50 15.61
N SER A 65 1.15 -10.97 16.73
CA SER A 65 2.45 -11.28 17.33
C SER A 65 2.61 -12.78 17.63
N GLU A 66 1.58 -13.41 18.17
CA GLU A 66 1.57 -14.86 18.47
C GLU A 66 1.55 -15.75 17.21
N SER A 67 1.27 -15.17 16.04
CA SER A 67 1.13 -15.90 14.78
C SER A 67 2.35 -15.75 13.86
N CYS A 68 3.40 -15.09 14.33
CA CYS A 68 4.64 -14.91 13.58
C CYS A 68 5.45 -16.21 13.48
N ILE A 69 6.23 -16.28 12.43
CA ILE A 69 7.38 -17.18 12.34
C ILE A 69 8.63 -16.41 12.72
N GLU A 70 9.60 -17.08 13.34
CA GLU A 70 10.86 -16.49 13.79
C GLU A 70 12.00 -16.89 12.84
N ASP A 71 13.06 -16.09 12.80
CA ASP A 71 14.31 -16.35 12.08
C ASP A 71 14.11 -16.67 10.59
N TYR A 72 13.31 -15.89 9.90
CA TYR A 72 13.05 -16.05 8.47
C TYR A 72 14.22 -15.56 7.63
N LYS A 73 14.91 -16.50 6.95
CA LYS A 73 16.05 -16.22 6.08
C LYS A 73 15.67 -16.33 4.62
N PHE A 74 16.22 -15.46 3.80
CA PHE A 74 16.05 -15.47 2.36
C PHE A 74 17.35 -15.06 1.66
N SER A 75 17.56 -15.53 0.44
CA SER A 75 18.74 -15.22 -0.34
C SER A 75 18.41 -15.03 -1.81
N THR A 76 19.09 -14.11 -2.46
CA THR A 76 18.96 -13.79 -3.90
C THR A 76 17.54 -13.37 -4.34
N TRP A 77 16.75 -12.82 -3.42
CA TRP A 77 15.44 -12.26 -3.77
C TRP A 77 15.59 -10.95 -4.55
N GLN A 78 14.61 -10.65 -5.38
CA GLN A 78 14.71 -9.63 -6.41
C GLN A 78 13.84 -8.42 -6.10
N ARG A 79 14.39 -7.24 -6.33
CA ARG A 79 13.65 -5.98 -6.29
C ARG A 79 13.81 -5.22 -7.61
N VAL A 80 12.68 -4.77 -8.15
CA VAL A 80 12.66 -3.80 -9.25
C VAL A 80 12.53 -2.38 -8.68
N LEU A 81 13.39 -1.48 -9.11
CA LEU A 81 13.40 -0.08 -8.67
C LEU A 81 13.56 0.87 -9.85
N GLN A 82 13.05 2.09 -9.71
CA GLN A 82 13.28 3.13 -10.71
C GLN A 82 14.76 3.55 -10.71
N TRP A 83 15.29 3.88 -11.89
CA TRP A 83 16.71 4.26 -12.07
C TRP A 83 17.19 5.33 -11.08
N LYS A 84 16.38 6.30 -10.75
CA LYS A 84 16.71 7.35 -9.76
C LYS A 84 17.06 6.84 -8.36
N TYR A 85 16.68 5.61 -8.01
CA TYR A 85 16.99 4.98 -6.72
C TYR A 85 18.18 4.03 -6.78
N THR A 86 18.86 3.89 -7.94
CA THR A 86 19.98 2.95 -8.08
C THR A 86 21.19 3.31 -7.21
N ASN A 87 21.35 4.58 -6.88
CA ASN A 87 22.42 5.02 -5.95
C ASN A 87 22.07 4.78 -4.47
N HIS A 88 20.83 4.44 -4.18
CA HIS A 88 20.36 4.02 -2.85
C HIS A 88 19.31 2.92 -2.99
N PRO A 89 19.71 1.70 -3.39
CA PRO A 89 18.78 0.66 -3.78
C PRO A 89 17.98 0.08 -2.61
N LEU A 90 18.44 0.26 -1.36
CA LEU A 90 17.71 -0.13 -0.15
C LEU A 90 16.74 0.97 0.35
N CYS A 91 16.61 2.09 -0.37
CA CYS A 91 15.69 3.17 -0.02
C CYS A 91 14.22 2.74 -0.10
N THR A 92 13.42 3.11 0.90
CA THR A 92 11.99 2.81 1.02
C THR A 92 11.08 4.01 0.76
N ILE A 93 11.62 5.23 0.61
CA ILE A 93 10.84 6.47 0.41
C ILE A 93 9.85 6.35 -0.75
N GLY A 94 10.23 5.61 -1.81
CA GLY A 94 9.35 5.38 -2.95
C GLY A 94 8.03 4.70 -2.60
N SER A 95 7.99 3.93 -1.51
CA SER A 95 6.78 3.25 -1.04
C SER A 95 5.80 4.16 -0.30
N LEU A 96 6.23 5.36 0.12
CA LEU A 96 5.37 6.37 0.76
C LEU A 96 4.60 7.20 -0.26
N LYS A 97 5.04 7.21 -1.53
CA LYS A 97 4.44 8.06 -2.56
C LYS A 97 3.04 7.59 -2.92
N GLN A 98 2.17 8.56 -3.20
CA GLN A 98 0.78 8.33 -3.54
C GLN A 98 0.05 7.54 -2.42
N TYR A 99 -0.63 6.48 -2.80
CA TYR A 99 -1.42 5.67 -1.87
C TYR A 99 -0.57 4.66 -1.08
N GLY A 100 0.74 4.61 -1.31
CA GLY A 100 1.60 3.60 -0.70
C GLY A 100 1.60 2.26 -1.46
N GLY A 101 1.98 1.20 -0.76
CA GLY A 101 1.95 -0.18 -1.25
C GLY A 101 0.79 -0.98 -0.68
N ARG A 102 0.74 -2.26 -1.00
CA ARG A 102 -0.31 -3.20 -0.56
C ARG A 102 -0.42 -3.31 0.96
N PHE A 103 0.71 -3.22 1.67
CA PHE A 103 0.80 -3.38 3.13
C PHE A 103 1.41 -2.16 3.83
N ASN A 104 1.45 -1.01 3.19
CA ASN A 104 1.84 0.23 3.83
C ASN A 104 1.01 1.41 3.33
N ILE A 105 0.76 2.36 4.22
CA ILE A 105 -0.03 3.57 3.94
C ILE A 105 0.91 4.64 3.39
N GLY A 106 0.52 5.24 2.28
CA GLY A 106 1.23 6.36 1.64
C GLY A 106 0.69 7.73 2.05
N GLU A 107 1.38 8.77 1.58
CA GLU A 107 1.13 10.16 1.98
C GLU A 107 -0.22 10.72 1.49
N ASP A 108 -0.74 10.21 0.38
CA ASP A 108 -1.98 10.74 -0.22
C ASP A 108 -3.26 10.17 0.40
N ILE A 109 -3.20 9.11 1.24
CA ILE A 109 -4.40 8.49 1.82
C ILE A 109 -5.00 9.31 2.97
N SER A 110 -4.23 10.13 3.64
CA SER A 110 -4.72 10.95 4.74
C SER A 110 -4.01 12.30 4.73
N PRO A 111 -4.42 13.21 3.84
CA PRO A 111 -3.80 14.54 3.76
C PRO A 111 -3.85 15.32 5.08
N SER A 112 -4.80 14.98 5.97
CA SER A 112 -4.88 15.57 7.32
C SER A 112 -3.88 14.97 8.32
N GLY A 113 -3.08 13.97 7.96
CA GLY A 113 -2.16 13.28 8.86
C GLY A 113 -2.82 12.39 9.94
N ALA A 114 -4.12 12.10 9.80
CA ALA A 114 -4.84 11.26 10.76
C ALA A 114 -4.39 9.79 10.76
N LEU A 115 -3.83 9.32 9.64
CA LEU A 115 -3.26 7.98 9.52
C LEU A 115 -1.74 8.07 9.52
N GLN A 116 -1.11 7.23 10.33
CA GLN A 116 0.35 7.14 10.35
C GLN A 116 0.84 6.45 9.06
N THR A 117 1.61 7.17 8.27
CA THR A 117 2.36 6.61 7.14
C THR A 117 3.59 5.87 7.65
N PHE A 118 3.99 4.82 6.96
CA PHE A 118 5.21 4.09 7.26
C PHE A 118 5.73 3.45 5.97
N PRO A 119 7.07 3.43 5.77
CA PRO A 119 7.67 2.87 4.57
C PRO A 119 7.72 1.36 4.63
N ALA A 120 7.66 0.72 3.45
CA ALA A 120 7.87 -0.70 3.28
C ALA A 120 8.84 -1.00 2.13
N PHE A 121 9.62 -2.05 2.30
CA PHE A 121 10.56 -2.56 1.31
C PHE A 121 9.99 -3.82 0.68
N TYR A 122 9.69 -3.79 -0.61
CA TYR A 122 9.07 -4.91 -1.33
C TYR A 122 10.08 -5.65 -2.18
N ILE A 123 10.13 -6.99 -2.01
CA ILE A 123 10.93 -7.92 -2.79
C ILE A 123 10.10 -9.13 -3.20
N ALA A 124 10.56 -9.84 -4.21
CA ALA A 124 9.96 -11.09 -4.67
C ALA A 124 11.03 -12.19 -4.80
N GLN A 125 10.61 -13.43 -4.70
CA GLN A 125 11.50 -14.59 -4.73
C GLN A 125 12.32 -14.69 -6.03
N ASP A 126 11.78 -14.17 -7.14
CA ASP A 126 12.41 -14.21 -8.45
C ASP A 126 12.16 -12.91 -9.25
N GLN A 127 12.95 -12.73 -10.32
CA GLN A 127 12.91 -11.54 -11.16
C GLN A 127 11.60 -11.38 -11.94
N VAL A 128 10.98 -12.49 -12.37
CA VAL A 128 9.71 -12.46 -13.13
C VAL A 128 8.61 -11.92 -12.24
N THR A 129 8.54 -12.41 -11.01
CA THR A 129 7.58 -11.95 -10.01
C THR A 129 7.83 -10.50 -9.61
N ALA A 130 9.09 -10.10 -9.39
CA ALA A 130 9.44 -8.72 -9.06
C ALA A 130 9.00 -7.75 -10.18
N LYS A 131 9.24 -8.09 -11.44
CA LYS A 131 8.79 -7.31 -12.60
C LYS A 131 7.26 -7.29 -12.73
N ALA A 132 6.60 -8.42 -12.56
CA ALA A 132 5.14 -8.51 -12.58
C ALA A 132 4.52 -7.61 -11.52
N GLU A 133 5.03 -7.61 -10.29
CA GLU A 133 4.51 -6.74 -9.21
C GLU A 133 4.79 -5.25 -9.49
N ALA A 134 5.95 -4.90 -10.05
CA ALA A 134 6.33 -3.53 -10.34
C ALA A 134 5.55 -2.90 -11.50
N PHE A 135 5.33 -3.66 -12.58
CA PHE A 135 4.75 -3.12 -13.83
C PHE A 135 3.27 -3.45 -14.02
N GLY A 136 2.72 -4.32 -13.20
CA GLY A 136 1.36 -4.83 -13.38
C GLY A 136 1.36 -6.13 -14.18
N SER A 137 0.25 -6.85 -14.12
CA SER A 137 -0.05 -7.92 -15.08
C SER A 137 -0.63 -7.30 -16.33
N GLN A 138 -0.44 -7.96 -17.44
CA GLN A 138 -0.95 -7.66 -18.79
C GLN A 138 -2.18 -6.75 -18.82
N VAL A 139 -2.11 -5.68 -19.57
CA VAL A 139 -3.30 -4.88 -19.90
C VAL A 139 -4.30 -5.82 -20.57
N PRO A 140 -5.55 -5.95 -20.06
CA PRO A 140 -6.54 -6.81 -20.70
C PRO A 140 -6.69 -6.43 -22.18
N GLY A 141 -6.47 -7.39 -23.07
CA GLY A 141 -6.51 -7.18 -24.52
C GLY A 141 -5.17 -6.93 -25.20
N PHE A 142 -4.08 -6.80 -24.46
CA PHE A 142 -2.72 -6.72 -24.99
C PHE A 142 -1.85 -7.77 -24.31
N ASN A 143 -1.31 -8.71 -25.09
CA ASN A 143 -0.35 -9.71 -24.61
C ASN A 143 1.06 -9.12 -24.50
N LEU A 144 1.20 -7.98 -23.81
CA LEU A 144 2.50 -7.36 -23.57
C LEU A 144 3.23 -8.07 -22.43
N SER A 145 4.49 -8.41 -22.64
CA SER A 145 5.37 -8.88 -21.57
C SER A 145 5.66 -7.75 -20.57
N ALA A 146 6.15 -8.10 -19.39
CA ALA A 146 6.54 -7.08 -18.39
C ALA A 146 7.62 -6.13 -18.93
N GLU A 147 8.49 -6.63 -19.81
CA GLU A 147 9.53 -5.86 -20.52
C GLU A 147 8.91 -4.88 -21.50
N GLU A 148 7.92 -5.30 -22.26
CA GLU A 148 7.21 -4.43 -23.24
C GLU A 148 6.42 -3.34 -22.52
N VAL A 149 5.78 -3.65 -21.38
CA VAL A 149 5.13 -2.65 -20.53
C VAL A 149 6.16 -1.65 -19.96
N ALA A 150 7.36 -2.11 -19.60
CA ALA A 150 8.45 -1.24 -19.15
C ALA A 150 8.92 -0.29 -20.26
N LEU A 151 8.94 -0.72 -21.52
CA LEU A 151 9.29 0.11 -22.67
C LEU A 151 8.26 1.21 -22.96
N VAL A 152 6.99 0.93 -22.74
CA VAL A 152 5.89 1.93 -22.84
C VAL A 152 6.00 2.99 -21.74
N ASN A 153 6.51 2.61 -20.59
CA ASN A 153 6.73 3.53 -19.49
C ASN A 153 8.11 4.20 -19.65
N LYS A 154 8.14 5.50 -19.96
CA LYS A 154 9.38 6.29 -20.20
C LYS A 154 10.37 6.35 -19.02
N ARG A 155 10.22 5.48 -18.02
CA ARG A 155 11.10 5.40 -16.85
C ARG A 155 12.03 4.22 -17.00
N SER A 156 13.32 4.44 -16.80
CA SER A 156 14.30 3.36 -16.69
C SER A 156 14.17 2.67 -15.34
N TYR A 157 14.37 1.35 -15.32
CA TYR A 157 14.30 0.51 -14.13
C TYR A 157 15.55 -0.34 -14.00
N GLY A 158 15.95 -0.61 -12.76
CA GLY A 158 16.97 -1.59 -12.41
C GLY A 158 16.35 -2.77 -11.68
N CYS A 159 17.01 -3.91 -11.70
CA CYS A 159 16.71 -5.07 -10.87
C CYS A 159 17.93 -5.37 -10.01
N ILE A 160 17.73 -5.58 -8.73
CA ILE A 160 18.79 -5.89 -7.77
C ILE A 160 18.47 -7.17 -7.01
N SER A 161 19.52 -7.86 -6.58
CA SER A 161 19.44 -9.07 -5.75
C SER A 161 19.72 -8.74 -4.29
N ILE A 162 18.95 -9.33 -3.37
CA ILE A 162 18.98 -9.03 -1.95
C ILE A 162 18.86 -10.31 -1.15
N SER A 163 19.74 -10.46 -0.16
CA SER A 163 19.66 -11.47 0.88
C SER A 163 19.40 -10.84 2.24
N GLY A 164 18.91 -11.61 3.20
CA GLY A 164 18.66 -11.11 4.53
C GLY A 164 18.09 -12.12 5.50
N SER A 165 17.92 -11.64 6.73
CA SER A 165 17.25 -12.35 7.81
C SER A 165 16.28 -11.41 8.51
N LEU A 166 15.11 -11.90 8.88
CA LEU A 166 14.09 -11.16 9.63
C LEU A 166 13.75 -11.96 10.89
N ASP A 167 13.83 -11.33 12.04
CA ASP A 167 13.57 -12.00 13.32
C ASP A 167 12.11 -12.44 13.41
N ARG A 168 11.17 -11.62 12.92
CA ARG A 168 9.73 -11.89 13.03
C ARG A 168 9.00 -11.59 11.72
N VAL A 169 8.28 -12.57 11.17
CA VAL A 169 7.53 -12.44 9.93
C VAL A 169 6.14 -13.05 10.09
N ILE A 170 5.10 -12.35 9.64
CA ILE A 170 3.77 -12.96 9.52
C ILE A 170 3.64 -13.66 8.16
N ASP A 171 3.32 -14.96 8.18
CA ASP A 171 3.24 -15.79 6.97
C ASP A 171 1.78 -15.89 6.49
N LEU A 172 1.41 -15.09 5.50
CA LEU A 172 0.08 -15.12 4.87
C LEU A 172 -0.10 -16.25 3.85
N THR A 173 0.93 -17.06 3.58
CA THR A 173 0.78 -18.26 2.74
C THR A 173 0.02 -19.36 3.48
N LYS A 174 -0.02 -19.28 4.83
CA LYS A 174 -0.70 -20.20 5.72
C LYS A 174 -1.98 -19.55 6.28
N LYS A 175 -3.13 -20.09 5.97
CA LYS A 175 -4.42 -19.62 6.49
C LYS A 175 -4.49 -19.62 8.03
N SER A 176 -3.75 -20.53 8.68
CA SER A 176 -3.70 -20.64 10.15
C SER A 176 -3.20 -19.36 10.83
N SER A 177 -2.29 -18.61 10.19
CA SER A 177 -1.72 -17.37 10.73
C SER A 177 -2.79 -16.28 11.01
N LEU A 178 -3.93 -16.34 10.34
CA LEU A 178 -5.02 -15.37 10.49
C LEU A 178 -6.21 -15.89 11.32
N THR A 179 -6.16 -17.13 11.82
CA THR A 179 -7.32 -17.74 12.49
C THR A 179 -7.72 -16.99 13.75
N LYS A 180 -6.77 -16.59 14.59
CA LYS A 180 -7.05 -15.81 15.82
C LYS A 180 -7.53 -14.40 15.48
N PHE A 181 -6.94 -13.77 14.47
CA PHE A 181 -7.31 -12.44 13.98
C PHE A 181 -8.77 -12.41 13.51
N ILE A 182 -9.19 -13.36 12.68
CA ILE A 182 -10.57 -13.49 12.19
C ILE A 182 -11.57 -13.63 13.35
N ARG A 183 -11.24 -14.40 14.39
CA ARG A 183 -12.12 -14.56 15.56
C ARG A 183 -12.42 -13.24 16.29
N LEU A 184 -11.53 -12.25 16.19
CA LEU A 184 -11.74 -10.93 16.77
C LEU A 184 -12.60 -10.06 15.85
N ILE A 185 -12.21 -9.92 14.57
CA ILE A 185 -12.92 -9.02 13.65
C ILE A 185 -14.31 -9.53 13.24
N SER A 186 -14.56 -10.84 13.27
CA SER A 186 -15.89 -11.40 13.01
C SER A 186 -16.96 -11.00 14.04
N LYS A 187 -16.55 -10.40 15.17
CA LYS A 187 -17.46 -9.87 16.19
C LYS A 187 -17.91 -8.43 15.89
N PHE A 188 -17.31 -7.79 14.91
CA PHE A 188 -17.71 -6.44 14.49
C PHE A 188 -19.15 -6.44 13.97
N LYS A 189 -19.79 -5.30 14.04
CA LYS A 189 -21.17 -5.13 13.61
C LYS A 189 -21.29 -3.95 12.65
N ILE A 190 -22.20 -4.06 11.73
CA ILE A 190 -22.55 -2.96 10.83
C ILE A 190 -23.82 -2.30 11.39
N PRO A 191 -23.79 -1.00 11.73
CA PRO A 191 -24.99 -0.29 12.17
C PRO A 191 -26.08 -0.24 11.11
N GLN A 192 -27.34 -0.21 11.55
CA GLN A 192 -28.48 -0.12 10.64
C GLN A 192 -28.46 1.13 9.75
N SER A 193 -27.87 2.22 10.23
CA SER A 193 -27.69 3.45 9.46
C SER A 193 -26.89 3.24 8.18
N ILE A 194 -25.85 2.36 8.21
CA ILE A 194 -25.02 2.02 7.06
C ILE A 194 -25.83 1.18 6.05
N PHE A 195 -26.63 0.21 6.50
CA PHE A 195 -27.55 -0.53 5.62
C PHE A 195 -28.56 0.39 4.95
N ASN A 196 -29.14 1.32 5.72
CA ASN A 196 -30.11 2.27 5.18
C ASN A 196 -29.48 3.23 4.15
N SER A 197 -28.24 3.67 4.37
CA SER A 197 -27.55 4.51 3.41
C SER A 197 -27.18 3.76 2.14
N ALA A 198 -26.73 2.50 2.23
CA ALA A 198 -26.48 1.65 1.08
C ALA A 198 -27.76 1.46 0.23
N LEU A 199 -28.90 1.14 0.88
CA LEU A 199 -30.18 0.99 0.19
C LEU A 199 -30.59 2.27 -0.54
N ARG A 200 -30.49 3.44 0.10
CA ARG A 200 -30.81 4.74 -0.48
C ARG A 200 -29.95 5.04 -1.72
N LEU A 201 -28.71 4.62 -1.71
CA LEU A 201 -27.75 4.82 -2.81
C LEU A 201 -27.77 3.70 -3.86
N ASN A 202 -28.70 2.74 -3.71
CA ASN A 202 -28.80 1.57 -4.57
C ASN A 202 -27.48 0.76 -4.65
N LEU A 203 -26.77 0.69 -3.52
CA LEU A 203 -25.54 -0.09 -3.37
C LEU A 203 -25.87 -1.49 -2.85
N PRO A 204 -25.01 -2.49 -3.11
CA PRO A 204 -25.10 -3.79 -2.47
C PRO A 204 -25.08 -3.65 -0.93
N PRO A 205 -25.78 -4.53 -0.19
CA PRO A 205 -25.73 -4.49 1.26
C PRO A 205 -24.29 -4.69 1.75
N PRO A 206 -23.81 -3.87 2.70
CA PRO A 206 -22.48 -3.99 3.23
C PRO A 206 -22.31 -5.31 3.98
N THR A 207 -21.15 -5.93 3.83
CA THR A 207 -20.84 -7.21 4.46
C THR A 207 -19.51 -7.13 5.22
N LEU A 208 -19.36 -7.97 6.24
CA LEU A 208 -18.12 -8.10 7.01
C LEU A 208 -17.30 -9.30 6.51
N ILE A 209 -15.99 -9.16 6.58
CA ILE A 209 -15.06 -10.27 6.37
C ILE A 209 -15.13 -11.18 7.60
N ASN A 210 -15.60 -12.41 7.42
CA ASN A 210 -15.83 -13.37 8.48
C ASN A 210 -15.06 -14.69 8.32
N SER A 211 -14.22 -14.79 7.29
CA SER A 211 -13.39 -15.96 7.03
C SER A 211 -11.96 -15.58 6.62
N THR A 212 -11.02 -16.47 6.91
CA THR A 212 -9.61 -16.31 6.54
C THR A 212 -9.43 -16.22 5.02
N ALA A 213 -10.24 -16.95 4.25
CA ALA A 213 -10.17 -16.91 2.80
C ALA A 213 -10.57 -15.52 2.27
N LEU A 214 -11.72 -14.99 2.70
CA LEU A 214 -12.18 -13.65 2.30
C LEU A 214 -11.18 -12.55 2.73
N LEU A 215 -10.55 -12.72 3.90
CA LEU A 215 -9.55 -11.78 4.36
C LEU A 215 -8.31 -11.78 3.47
N LEU A 216 -7.78 -12.96 3.16
CA LEU A 216 -6.64 -13.10 2.23
C LEU A 216 -6.99 -12.59 0.84
N ASP A 217 -8.16 -12.90 0.34
CA ASP A 217 -8.63 -12.40 -0.97
C ASP A 217 -8.69 -10.87 -0.98
N SER A 218 -9.15 -10.25 0.12
CA SER A 218 -9.17 -8.79 0.24
C SER A 218 -7.77 -8.16 0.32
N PHE A 219 -6.80 -8.82 0.97
CA PHE A 219 -5.42 -8.36 1.03
C PHE A 219 -4.72 -8.46 -0.34
N LEU A 220 -5.02 -9.51 -1.10
CA LEU A 220 -4.37 -9.83 -2.37
C LEU A 220 -5.18 -9.40 -3.60
N ALA A 221 -6.30 -8.70 -3.41
CA ALA A 221 -7.12 -8.18 -4.50
C ALA A 221 -6.28 -7.39 -5.51
N SER A 222 -6.55 -7.57 -6.79
CA SER A 222 -5.85 -6.86 -7.87
C SER A 222 -6.19 -5.37 -7.91
N ASP A 223 -7.39 -5.02 -7.48
CA ASP A 223 -7.96 -3.68 -7.45
C ASP A 223 -7.86 -3.00 -6.07
N TRP A 224 -6.95 -3.47 -5.20
CA TRP A 224 -6.77 -2.95 -3.83
C TRP A 224 -6.58 -1.42 -3.74
N ARG A 225 -6.16 -0.78 -4.85
CA ARG A 225 -6.01 0.68 -4.92
C ARG A 225 -7.32 1.44 -5.10
N LYS A 226 -8.43 0.74 -5.27
CA LYS A 226 -9.73 1.36 -5.56
C LYS A 226 -10.19 2.26 -4.42
N GLU A 227 -10.24 1.74 -3.19
CA GLU A 227 -10.63 2.50 -2.02
C GLU A 227 -9.69 3.69 -1.75
N PRO A 228 -8.34 3.51 -1.73
CA PRO A 228 -7.41 4.63 -1.62
C PRO A 228 -7.60 5.70 -2.69
N ALA A 229 -7.71 5.29 -3.95
CA ALA A 229 -7.76 6.24 -5.07
C ALA A 229 -9.08 7.00 -5.20
N GLN A 230 -10.21 6.38 -4.80
CA GLN A 230 -11.54 6.96 -4.97
C GLN A 230 -12.06 7.67 -3.72
N PHE A 231 -11.64 7.23 -2.54
CA PHE A 231 -12.25 7.64 -1.28
C PHE A 231 -11.26 8.09 -0.21
N ASP A 232 -9.95 8.06 -0.48
CA ASP A 232 -8.89 8.31 0.50
C ASP A 232 -8.99 7.38 1.74
N ILE A 233 -9.49 6.17 1.54
CA ILE A 233 -9.65 5.14 2.56
C ILE A 233 -8.57 4.07 2.36
N PRO A 234 -7.80 3.70 3.40
CA PRO A 234 -6.80 2.65 3.25
C PRO A 234 -7.44 1.29 2.94
N ALA A 235 -6.84 0.55 2.02
CA ALA A 235 -7.24 -0.81 1.72
C ALA A 235 -7.03 -1.76 2.91
N ASN A 236 -7.76 -2.87 2.96
CA ASN A 236 -7.65 -3.85 4.04
C ASN A 236 -6.22 -4.36 4.27
N GLY A 237 -5.45 -4.56 3.18
CA GLY A 237 -4.03 -4.92 3.28
C GLY A 237 -3.19 -3.85 3.97
N GLN A 238 -3.46 -2.57 3.71
CA GLN A 238 -2.76 -1.45 4.33
C GLN A 238 -3.10 -1.31 5.81
N ILE A 239 -4.38 -1.51 6.18
CA ILE A 239 -4.81 -1.53 7.58
C ILE A 239 -4.14 -2.69 8.32
N PHE A 240 -4.10 -3.88 7.71
CA PHE A 240 -3.41 -5.03 8.29
C PHE A 240 -1.91 -4.78 8.43
N GLY A 241 -1.27 -4.24 7.40
CA GLY A 241 0.15 -3.87 7.43
C GLY A 241 0.47 -2.86 8.54
N GLN A 242 -0.41 -1.89 8.80
CA GLN A 242 -0.27 -0.97 9.93
C GLN A 242 -0.30 -1.68 11.29
N LEU A 243 -1.17 -2.68 11.46
CA LEU A 243 -1.22 -3.48 12.68
C LEU A 243 0.03 -4.33 12.85
N VAL A 244 0.52 -4.95 11.77
CA VAL A 244 1.78 -5.73 11.75
C VAL A 244 2.97 -4.84 12.09
N HIS A 245 3.06 -3.66 11.48
CA HIS A 245 4.11 -2.67 11.77
C HIS A 245 4.07 -2.22 13.24
N LYS A 246 2.89 -1.90 13.77
CA LYS A 246 2.72 -1.53 15.20
C LYS A 246 3.05 -2.67 16.16
N ALA A 247 2.90 -3.92 15.74
CA ALA A 247 3.29 -5.10 16.51
C ALA A 247 4.82 -5.32 16.57
N GLY A 248 5.62 -4.46 15.94
CA GLY A 248 7.07 -4.59 15.87
C GLY A 248 7.53 -5.79 15.06
N ILE A 249 6.75 -6.22 14.06
CA ILE A 249 7.06 -7.34 13.18
C ILE A 249 7.77 -6.83 11.93
N ASP A 250 8.85 -7.50 11.52
CA ASP A 250 9.77 -7.03 10.49
C ASP A 250 9.22 -7.17 9.07
N GLY A 251 8.25 -8.07 8.86
CA GLY A 251 7.71 -8.23 7.51
C GLY A 251 6.48 -9.13 7.38
N ILE A 252 5.93 -9.11 6.17
CA ILE A 252 4.77 -9.90 5.75
C ILE A 252 5.18 -10.74 4.54
N LEU A 253 5.16 -12.06 4.69
CA LEU A 253 5.35 -13.03 3.61
C LEU A 253 4.01 -13.34 2.96
N PHE A 254 3.92 -13.21 1.64
CA PHE A 254 2.67 -13.45 0.91
C PHE A 254 2.93 -13.97 -0.50
N LYS A 255 1.90 -14.52 -1.14
CA LYS A 255 1.96 -14.95 -2.54
C LYS A 255 1.56 -13.79 -3.46
N SER A 256 2.32 -13.58 -4.52
CA SER A 256 1.95 -12.68 -5.59
C SER A 256 0.56 -13.04 -6.14
N SER A 257 -0.30 -12.04 -6.31
CA SER A 257 -1.60 -12.24 -6.97
C SER A 257 -1.44 -12.57 -8.46
N LYS A 258 -0.27 -12.25 -9.05
CA LYS A 258 0.02 -12.37 -10.48
C LYS A 258 0.71 -13.68 -10.85
N THR A 259 1.79 -14.03 -10.15
CA THR A 259 2.61 -15.21 -10.46
C THR A 259 2.39 -16.38 -9.49
N LYS A 260 1.82 -16.13 -8.31
CA LYS A 260 1.66 -17.06 -7.19
C LYS A 260 2.95 -17.40 -6.45
N GLU A 261 4.08 -16.86 -6.89
CA GLU A 261 5.37 -16.98 -6.20
C GLU A 261 5.43 -16.08 -4.96
N LEU A 262 6.44 -16.27 -4.12
CA LEU A 262 6.56 -15.56 -2.86
C LEU A 262 7.02 -14.12 -3.03
N CYS A 263 6.40 -13.24 -2.26
CA CYS A 263 6.77 -11.84 -2.07
C CYS A 263 6.90 -11.53 -0.58
N LEU A 264 7.71 -10.53 -0.28
CA LEU A 264 7.91 -10.04 1.08
C LEU A 264 7.75 -8.52 1.12
N ALA A 265 6.94 -8.04 2.05
CA ALA A 265 6.89 -6.64 2.44
C ALA A 265 7.62 -6.49 3.77
N ILE A 266 8.71 -5.76 3.80
CA ILE A 266 9.61 -5.61 4.94
C ILE A 266 9.47 -4.22 5.52
N PHE A 267 9.55 -4.09 6.84
CA PHE A 267 9.46 -2.84 7.59
C PHE A 267 10.77 -2.54 8.31
N PRO A 268 11.78 -1.94 7.64
CA PRO A 268 13.09 -1.71 8.24
C PRO A 268 13.05 -0.86 9.51
N SER A 269 12.02 -0.04 9.68
CA SER A 269 11.81 0.74 10.92
C SER A 269 11.63 -0.13 12.17
N ASN A 270 11.31 -1.42 12.02
CA ASN A 270 11.17 -2.36 13.12
C ASN A 270 12.47 -3.10 13.47
N PHE A 271 13.55 -2.91 12.71
CA PHE A 271 14.85 -3.57 12.96
C PHE A 271 15.57 -3.07 14.22
N SER A 272 15.14 -1.94 14.79
CA SER A 272 15.82 -1.24 15.90
C SER A 272 16.10 -2.10 17.13
N ASN A 273 15.37 -3.20 17.33
CA ASN A 273 15.46 -4.02 18.54
C ASN A 273 15.82 -5.49 18.25
N GLY A 274 16.38 -5.78 17.08
CA GLY A 274 16.60 -7.17 16.64
C GLY A 274 17.90 -7.40 15.89
N ASN A 275 18.00 -8.59 15.31
CA ASN A 275 19.10 -9.02 14.44
C ASN A 275 18.69 -9.02 12.96
N SER A 276 17.57 -8.42 12.63
CA SER A 276 17.07 -8.33 11.26
C SER A 276 18.00 -7.49 10.39
N PHE A 277 18.27 -7.96 9.18
CA PHE A 277 19.10 -7.22 8.23
C PHE A 277 18.69 -7.46 6.78
N LEU A 278 19.10 -6.54 5.92
CA LEU A 278 19.06 -6.62 4.45
C LEU A 278 20.46 -6.38 3.91
N GLN A 279 20.88 -7.22 2.97
CA GLN A 279 22.17 -7.10 2.29
C GLN A 279 21.98 -7.16 0.78
N LEU A 280 22.58 -6.23 0.04
CA LEU A 280 22.70 -6.34 -1.41
C LEU A 280 23.67 -7.49 -1.75
N ASP A 281 23.27 -8.37 -2.66
CA ASP A 281 24.12 -9.45 -3.17
C ASP A 281 25.04 -8.97 -4.29
N ASP A 282 24.61 -7.96 -5.02
CA ASP A 282 25.38 -7.38 -6.11
C ASP A 282 26.52 -6.50 -5.57
N GLU A 283 27.66 -6.49 -6.25
CA GLU A 283 28.73 -5.56 -5.94
C GLU A 283 28.25 -4.11 -6.20
N PRO A 284 28.26 -3.25 -5.16
CA PRO A 284 27.78 -1.89 -5.34
C PRO A 284 28.73 -1.09 -6.23
N PRO A 285 28.22 -0.27 -7.16
CA PRO A 285 29.03 0.76 -7.82
C PRO A 285 29.71 1.65 -6.77
N GLU A 286 30.84 2.26 -7.11
CA GLU A 286 31.65 3.10 -6.19
C GLU A 286 30.83 4.20 -5.48
N ASN A 287 29.79 4.67 -6.12
CA ASN A 287 28.90 5.74 -5.59
C ASN A 287 27.68 5.22 -4.82
N TRP A 288 27.54 3.92 -4.62
CA TRP A 288 26.47 3.39 -3.77
C TRP A 288 26.73 3.73 -2.31
N ILE A 289 25.71 4.22 -1.63
CA ILE A 289 25.85 4.80 -0.30
C ILE A 289 25.59 3.77 0.77
N VAL A 290 24.58 2.90 0.56
CA VAL A 290 24.10 1.91 1.54
C VAL A 290 23.89 0.58 0.82
N ASN A 291 24.64 -0.43 1.23
CA ASN A 291 24.53 -1.80 0.73
C ASN A 291 24.08 -2.83 1.79
N HIS A 292 23.99 -2.37 3.04
CA HIS A 292 23.55 -3.16 4.18
C HIS A 292 22.68 -2.32 5.11
N ILE A 293 21.59 -2.89 5.60
CA ILE A 293 20.66 -2.27 6.55
C ILE A 293 20.42 -3.24 7.70
N ASP A 294 20.55 -2.75 8.93
CA ASP A 294 20.35 -3.47 10.19
C ASP A 294 19.80 -2.55 11.28
N SER A 295 19.86 -2.96 12.54
CA SER A 295 19.41 -2.21 13.70
C SER A 295 20.18 -0.91 13.95
N GLU A 296 21.42 -0.77 13.46
CA GLU A 296 22.25 0.41 13.67
C GLU A 296 22.00 1.51 12.63
N ASN A 297 21.53 1.13 11.44
CA ASN A 297 21.44 2.03 10.30
C ASN A 297 20.11 1.99 9.53
N PHE A 298 19.07 1.31 10.07
CA PHE A 298 17.76 1.16 9.39
C PHE A 298 17.14 2.51 8.98
N GLU A 299 17.45 3.59 9.68
CA GLU A 299 16.97 4.93 9.35
C GLU A 299 17.43 5.40 7.96
N PHE A 300 18.55 4.87 7.44
CA PHE A 300 19.03 5.25 6.11
C PHE A 300 18.08 4.80 5.00
N CYS A 301 17.31 3.75 5.21
CA CYS A 301 16.26 3.37 4.26
C CYS A 301 15.21 4.47 4.03
N GLN A 302 15.03 5.35 5.01
CA GLN A 302 13.99 6.38 5.03
C GLN A 302 14.52 7.76 4.62
N LYS A 303 15.78 7.85 4.20
CA LYS A 303 16.43 9.08 3.78
C LYS A 303 16.73 9.04 2.27
N ASP A 304 16.70 10.18 1.64
CA ASP A 304 17.15 10.26 0.25
C ASP A 304 18.68 10.25 0.14
N VAL A 305 19.17 10.17 -1.08
CA VAL A 305 20.61 10.06 -1.34
C VAL A 305 21.41 11.24 -0.79
N GLU A 306 20.87 12.46 -0.89
CA GLU A 306 21.57 13.68 -0.46
C GLU A 306 21.59 13.80 1.07
N GLU A 307 20.51 13.40 1.74
CA GLU A 307 20.46 13.34 3.20
C GLU A 307 21.47 12.32 3.76
N VAL A 308 21.58 11.12 3.15
CA VAL A 308 22.54 10.10 3.59
C VAL A 308 23.99 10.58 3.37
N LYS A 309 24.29 11.22 2.23
CA LYS A 309 25.63 11.81 1.97
C LYS A 309 25.99 12.84 3.01
N SER A 310 25.08 13.73 3.36
CA SER A 310 25.29 14.78 4.33
C SER A 310 25.60 14.23 5.72
N LEU A 311 24.88 13.21 6.17
CA LEU A 311 25.10 12.56 7.46
C LEU A 311 26.47 11.86 7.55
N ARG A 312 26.90 11.18 6.47
CA ARG A 312 28.22 10.55 6.41
C ARG A 312 29.36 11.56 6.42
N SER A 313 29.22 12.69 5.72
CA SER A 313 30.23 13.76 5.75
C SER A 313 30.40 14.35 7.13
N LEU A 314 29.31 14.51 7.90
CA LEU A 314 29.33 14.98 9.29
C LEU A 314 29.98 13.96 10.24
N ALA A 315 29.76 12.66 10.01
CA ALA A 315 30.37 11.61 10.84
C ALA A 315 31.90 11.48 10.61
N THR A 316 32.37 11.71 9.35
CA THR A 316 33.80 11.70 9.03
C THR A 316 34.55 12.95 9.48
N SER A 317 33.87 14.08 9.63
CA SER A 317 34.49 15.33 10.14
C SER A 317 34.64 15.37 11.67
N LYS A 318 34.07 14.42 12.40
CA LYS A 318 34.18 14.29 13.87
C LYS A 318 35.22 13.26 14.33
N LYS A 319 35.86 12.57 13.42
CA LYS A 319 37.04 11.72 13.66
C LYS A 319 38.33 12.44 13.26
#